data_a781e4a17609deb2d2f12803e3bc29af
#
_entry.id   a781e4a17609deb2d2f12803e3bc29af
#
_cell.length_a   1.000
_cell.length_b   1.000
_cell.length_c   1.000
_cell.angle_alpha   90.00
_cell.angle_beta   90.00
_cell.angle_gamma   90.00
#
_symmetry.space_group_name_H-M   'P 1'
#
loop_
_entity.id
_entity.type
_entity.pdbx_description
1 polymer ?
#
loop_
_entity_poly.entity_id
_entity_poly.type
_entity_poly.pdbx_seq_one_letter_code
_entity_poly.pdbx_strand_id
1 'polypeptide(L)'
;MTDYSTFEVDKTVTPAKHKIVWNTTRIQLSPDNIQAEYPRLQRISNDTILLTYHGGDGTAINTDHWEDIYLQKSTDNGQTWSSPVKLMDHSKRFSNDGFGWYRFSDPTFTRLQNGWLLMQFIGNANPETNQNCQVFVSISKDNGNTWGDPITVGRGRCWEPQIVQLPGGELELLVSSEAFWWDNQRNNRYQEILCSRSTDNGETWTSFFRASYNPNCRDGMPVPVLLQGNKGILYSIESIHSNDNPSLILRDLDGEWDGTDWNGVQTDRRWIAEPIRGACAPYMIQLPTGEIVLCGHADQRGSVWQTYRSKVVIGDNTGHNFGSRNLPFASLPAGEGAYYCSLFLKDPQTIWLAISHSIYSGTNCKKNTVEYIEGKIVEK
;
A
#
# COMPACT_ATOMS: atom_id res chain seq x y z
N MET A 1 -20.38 8.37 -17.52
CA MET A 1 -20.03 9.07 -16.26
C MET A 1 -20.78 8.36 -15.18
N THR A 2 -20.07 7.75 -14.24
CA THR A 2 -20.68 7.14 -13.07
C THR A 2 -21.25 8.28 -12.22
N ASP A 3 -22.48 8.16 -11.81
CA ASP A 3 -23.12 9.17 -10.96
C ASP A 3 -22.59 8.98 -9.53
N TYR A 4 -21.64 9.78 -9.14
CA TYR A 4 -21.07 9.81 -7.78
C TYR A 4 -21.98 10.51 -6.76
N SER A 5 -23.16 10.97 -7.19
CA SER A 5 -24.16 11.62 -6.32
C SER A 5 -24.68 10.72 -5.18
N THR A 6 -24.28 9.44 -5.16
CA THR A 6 -24.71 8.46 -4.14
C THR A 6 -23.85 8.46 -2.86
N PHE A 7 -22.76 9.23 -2.79
CA PHE A 7 -22.00 9.38 -1.56
C PHE A 7 -22.67 10.37 -0.60
N GLU A 8 -23.36 9.86 0.41
CA GLU A 8 -23.72 10.69 1.56
C GLU A 8 -22.47 11.01 2.39
N VAL A 9 -21.95 12.20 2.19
CA VAL A 9 -20.83 12.68 3.00
C VAL A 9 -21.31 13.00 4.41
N ASP A 10 -21.07 12.10 5.33
CA ASP A 10 -21.30 12.38 6.75
C ASP A 10 -20.11 13.18 7.31
N LYS A 11 -20.38 14.45 7.61
CA LYS A 11 -19.43 15.34 8.27
C LYS A 11 -19.52 15.27 9.80
N THR A 12 -20.35 14.40 10.34
CA THR A 12 -20.50 14.25 11.78
C THR A 12 -19.23 13.59 12.36
N VAL A 13 -18.50 14.34 13.17
CA VAL A 13 -17.28 13.88 13.81
C VAL A 13 -17.62 13.00 15.01
N THR A 14 -17.16 11.75 14.98
CA THR A 14 -17.17 10.87 16.13
C THR A 14 -15.73 10.71 16.63
N PRO A 15 -15.38 11.28 17.80
CA PRO A 15 -14.02 11.22 18.32
C PRO A 15 -13.53 9.79 18.53
N ALA A 16 -12.23 9.58 18.31
CA ALA A 16 -11.61 8.29 18.57
C ALA A 16 -11.66 7.94 20.07
N LYS A 17 -12.30 6.82 20.39
CA LYS A 17 -12.46 6.28 21.76
C LYS A 17 -11.50 5.15 22.08
N HIS A 18 -10.83 4.59 21.05
CA HIS A 18 -9.95 3.44 21.19
C HIS A 18 -8.48 3.82 21.11
N LYS A 19 -7.65 2.93 21.65
CA LYS A 19 -6.20 2.87 21.50
C LYS A 19 -5.80 1.44 21.15
N ILE A 20 -4.57 1.26 20.65
CA ILE A 20 -4.04 -0.07 20.37
C ILE A 20 -2.94 -0.36 21.38
N VAL A 21 -3.05 -1.51 22.06
CA VAL A 21 -2.02 -2.05 22.93
C VAL A 21 -1.28 -3.15 22.16
N TRP A 22 -0.03 -2.87 21.80
CA TRP A 22 0.78 -3.75 20.99
C TRP A 22 1.48 -4.83 21.81
N ASN A 23 1.49 -6.05 21.30
CA ASN A 23 2.36 -7.11 21.80
C ASN A 23 3.83 -6.73 21.55
N THR A 24 4.75 -7.37 22.24
CA THR A 24 6.20 -7.24 22.02
C THR A 24 6.77 -8.35 21.15
N THR A 25 6.02 -9.44 20.94
CA THR A 25 6.44 -10.59 20.15
C THR A 25 6.23 -10.31 18.67
N ARG A 26 7.30 -10.41 17.90
CA ARG A 26 7.29 -10.34 16.44
C ARG A 26 7.14 -11.75 15.87
N ILE A 27 6.37 -11.89 14.81
CA ILE A 27 6.16 -13.16 14.11
C ILE A 27 6.62 -12.99 12.68
N GLN A 28 7.61 -13.77 12.28
CA GLN A 28 8.11 -13.80 10.91
C GLN A 28 7.17 -14.65 10.04
N LEU A 29 6.83 -14.11 8.87
CA LEU A 29 5.96 -14.73 7.88
C LEU A 29 6.73 -15.27 6.67
N SER A 30 7.71 -14.50 6.17
CA SER A 30 8.54 -14.95 5.05
C SER A 30 9.65 -15.90 5.54
N PRO A 31 10.03 -16.91 4.74
CA PRO A 31 11.16 -17.78 5.08
C PRO A 31 12.49 -17.04 4.94
N ASP A 32 13.52 -17.52 5.65
CA ASP A 32 14.84 -16.88 5.71
C ASP A 32 15.62 -16.85 4.39
N ASN A 33 15.26 -17.71 3.45
CA ASN A 33 15.91 -17.80 2.14
C ASN A 33 15.30 -16.87 1.09
N ILE A 34 14.32 -16.05 1.47
CA ILE A 34 13.72 -15.02 0.61
C ILE A 34 13.98 -13.66 1.26
N GLN A 35 14.60 -12.75 0.52
CA GLN A 35 14.69 -11.35 0.90
C GLN A 35 13.36 -10.70 0.56
N ALA A 36 12.48 -10.55 1.55
CA ALA A 36 11.07 -10.25 1.37
C ALA A 36 10.70 -8.85 1.87
N GLU A 37 9.92 -8.12 1.08
CA GLU A 37 9.45 -6.77 1.37
C GLU A 37 7.99 -6.57 0.98
N TYR A 38 7.38 -5.48 1.47
CA TYR A 38 6.07 -4.99 1.07
C TYR A 38 4.92 -5.96 1.36
N PRO A 39 4.73 -6.38 2.62
CA PRO A 39 3.66 -7.31 2.97
C PRO A 39 2.27 -6.70 2.79
N ARG A 40 1.35 -7.49 2.22
CA ARG A 40 -0.07 -7.15 2.16
C ARG A 40 -0.91 -8.38 2.49
N LEU A 41 -1.92 -8.19 3.32
CA LEU A 41 -2.80 -9.26 3.79
C LEU A 41 -4.23 -9.01 3.31
N GLN A 42 -4.93 -10.07 2.93
CA GLN A 42 -6.32 -10.03 2.52
C GLN A 42 -7.10 -11.18 3.13
N ARG A 43 -8.19 -10.86 3.82
CA ARG A 43 -9.13 -11.86 4.31
C ARG A 43 -10.04 -12.35 3.18
N ILE A 44 -10.13 -13.67 3.07
CA ILE A 44 -10.95 -14.34 2.05
C ILE A 44 -12.21 -14.93 2.68
N SER A 45 -12.09 -15.53 3.85
CA SER A 45 -13.19 -16.05 4.66
C SER A 45 -12.87 -15.89 6.13
N ASN A 46 -13.73 -16.38 7.01
CA ASN A 46 -13.50 -16.29 8.46
C ASN A 46 -12.14 -16.85 8.88
N ASP A 47 -11.70 -17.95 8.27
CA ASP A 47 -10.47 -18.65 8.63
C ASP A 47 -9.35 -18.49 7.60
N THR A 48 -9.65 -17.96 6.40
CA THR A 48 -8.69 -17.87 5.31
C THR A 48 -8.15 -16.46 5.12
N ILE A 49 -6.82 -16.35 5.17
CA ILE A 49 -6.07 -15.11 4.93
C ILE A 49 -5.02 -15.39 3.85
N LEU A 50 -4.88 -14.49 2.90
CA LEU A 50 -3.78 -14.44 1.95
C LEU A 50 -2.76 -13.41 2.39
N LEU A 51 -1.48 -13.73 2.20
CA LEU A 51 -0.35 -12.84 2.33
C LEU A 51 0.40 -12.78 1.01
N THR A 52 0.65 -11.60 0.51
CA THR A 52 1.57 -11.37 -0.60
C THR A 52 2.69 -10.43 -0.20
N TYR A 53 3.82 -10.60 -0.84
CA TYR A 53 5.00 -9.76 -0.75
C TYR A 53 5.85 -9.95 -2.01
N HIS A 54 6.75 -9.02 -2.28
CA HIS A 54 7.78 -9.23 -3.28
C HIS A 54 9.10 -9.60 -2.63
N GLY A 55 9.99 -10.21 -3.40
CA GLY A 55 11.31 -10.58 -2.90
C GLY A 55 12.12 -11.39 -3.90
N GLY A 56 13.34 -11.70 -3.50
CA GLY A 56 14.30 -12.45 -4.29
C GLY A 56 15.00 -13.56 -3.51
N ASP A 57 15.80 -14.36 -4.19
CA ASP A 57 16.50 -15.53 -3.63
C ASP A 57 17.69 -15.20 -2.73
N GLY A 58 17.88 -13.94 -2.35
CA GLY A 58 18.85 -13.54 -1.35
C GLY A 58 20.29 -13.37 -1.82
N THR A 59 20.58 -13.56 -3.10
CA THR A 59 21.95 -13.50 -3.59
C THR A 59 22.45 -12.10 -3.95
N ALA A 60 21.56 -11.11 -4.06
CA ALA A 60 21.93 -9.74 -4.40
C ALA A 60 20.98 -8.69 -3.79
N ILE A 61 21.37 -8.14 -2.64
CA ILE A 61 20.57 -7.13 -1.93
C ILE A 61 20.87 -5.68 -2.39
N ASN A 62 21.83 -5.45 -3.25
CA ASN A 62 22.32 -4.09 -3.57
C ASN A 62 22.43 -3.73 -5.05
N THR A 63 21.95 -4.56 -5.95
CA THR A 63 22.03 -4.28 -7.40
C THR A 63 20.85 -4.90 -8.08
N ASP A 64 20.20 -4.17 -8.99
CA ASP A 64 19.15 -4.59 -9.93
C ASP A 64 18.48 -5.92 -9.56
N HIS A 65 17.63 -5.85 -8.53
CA HIS A 65 17.09 -7.04 -7.88
C HIS A 65 16.15 -7.78 -8.80
N TRP A 66 16.36 -9.09 -8.88
CA TRP A 66 15.36 -10.01 -9.37
C TRP A 66 14.28 -10.12 -8.30
N GLU A 67 13.13 -9.54 -8.54
CA GLU A 67 12.01 -9.59 -7.62
C GLU A 67 10.88 -10.39 -8.22
N ASP A 68 10.36 -11.30 -7.43
CA ASP A 68 9.20 -12.12 -7.71
C ASP A 68 8.08 -11.76 -6.73
N ILE A 69 6.86 -12.05 -7.09
CA ILE A 69 5.74 -11.94 -6.16
C ILE A 69 5.42 -13.31 -5.59
N TYR A 70 5.40 -13.36 -4.27
CA TYR A 70 5.08 -14.57 -3.51
C TYR A 70 3.69 -14.47 -2.89
N LEU A 71 3.05 -15.63 -2.80
CA LEU A 71 1.76 -15.83 -2.15
C LEU A 71 1.90 -16.91 -1.08
N GLN A 72 1.38 -16.63 0.10
CA GLN A 72 1.16 -17.62 1.17
C GLN A 72 -0.31 -17.57 1.60
N LYS A 73 -0.82 -18.69 2.08
CA LYS A 73 -2.19 -18.85 2.51
C LYS A 73 -2.23 -19.45 3.91
N SER A 74 -3.02 -18.84 4.77
CA SER A 74 -3.45 -19.43 6.03
C SER A 74 -4.91 -19.86 5.91
N THR A 75 -5.25 -21.02 6.46
CA THR A 75 -6.62 -21.56 6.54
C THR A 75 -7.12 -21.73 7.97
N ASP A 76 -6.38 -21.20 8.93
CA ASP A 76 -6.63 -21.30 10.37
C ASP A 76 -6.53 -19.93 11.07
N ASN A 77 -6.97 -18.89 10.34
CA ASN A 77 -6.97 -17.50 10.82
C ASN A 77 -5.58 -16.99 11.25
N GLY A 78 -4.55 -17.38 10.46
CA GLY A 78 -3.18 -16.88 10.62
C GLY A 78 -2.34 -17.61 11.66
N GLN A 79 -2.78 -18.75 12.17
CA GLN A 79 -1.99 -19.55 13.11
C GLN A 79 -0.85 -20.28 12.39
N THR A 80 -1.13 -20.81 11.20
CA THR A 80 -0.11 -21.42 10.32
C THR A 80 -0.23 -20.89 8.90
N TRP A 81 0.86 -20.99 8.16
CA TRP A 81 0.97 -20.50 6.79
C TRP A 81 1.53 -21.57 5.87
N SER A 82 1.02 -21.63 4.65
CA SER A 82 1.59 -22.47 3.61
C SER A 82 3.03 -22.05 3.27
N SER A 83 3.79 -22.94 2.66
CA SER A 83 5.01 -22.53 1.97
C SER A 83 4.69 -21.45 0.92
N PRO A 84 5.59 -20.49 0.68
CA PRO A 84 5.39 -19.46 -0.34
C PRO A 84 5.39 -20.09 -1.73
N VAL A 85 4.48 -19.60 -2.56
CA VAL A 85 4.40 -19.95 -3.98
C VAL A 85 4.75 -18.71 -4.78
N LYS A 86 5.64 -18.83 -5.77
CA LYS A 86 5.88 -17.74 -6.73
C LYS A 86 4.65 -17.57 -7.60
N LEU A 87 3.95 -16.46 -7.43
CA LEU A 87 2.77 -16.14 -8.22
C LEU A 87 3.18 -15.43 -9.52
N MET A 88 4.10 -14.47 -9.41
CA MET A 88 4.75 -13.84 -10.55
C MET A 88 6.25 -14.13 -10.49
N ASP A 89 6.78 -14.68 -11.57
CA ASP A 89 8.15 -15.15 -11.69
C ASP A 89 8.85 -14.36 -12.80
N HIS A 90 9.85 -13.56 -12.44
CA HIS A 90 10.60 -12.71 -13.38
C HIS A 90 11.27 -13.50 -14.51
N SER A 91 11.54 -14.79 -14.32
CA SER A 91 12.13 -15.66 -15.34
C SER A 91 11.15 -16.08 -16.43
N LYS A 92 9.85 -15.94 -16.18
CA LYS A 92 8.78 -16.26 -17.13
C LYS A 92 8.46 -15.04 -17.97
N ARG A 93 8.57 -15.18 -19.28
CA ARG A 93 8.14 -14.14 -20.21
C ARG A 93 6.62 -14.22 -20.38
N PHE A 94 5.97 -13.09 -20.30
CA PHE A 94 4.62 -12.96 -20.86
C PHE A 94 4.73 -12.92 -22.37
N SER A 95 4.06 -13.80 -23.04
CA SER A 95 4.35 -14.26 -24.40
C SER A 95 4.31 -13.24 -25.53
N ASN A 96 3.93 -11.99 -25.30
CA ASN A 96 3.62 -11.05 -26.40
C ASN A 96 4.18 -9.63 -26.26
N ASP A 97 4.92 -9.29 -25.24
CA ASP A 97 5.32 -7.88 -25.06
C ASP A 97 6.75 -7.55 -25.52
N GLY A 98 7.52 -8.54 -25.92
CA GLY A 98 8.86 -8.33 -26.48
C GLY A 98 9.94 -7.91 -25.47
N PHE A 99 9.60 -7.77 -24.17
CA PHE A 99 10.53 -7.36 -23.15
C PHE A 99 11.32 -8.55 -22.59
N GLY A 100 12.60 -8.33 -22.26
CA GLY A 100 13.52 -9.40 -21.90
C GLY A 100 13.18 -10.13 -20.63
N TRP A 101 12.82 -9.43 -19.56
CA TRP A 101 12.32 -9.92 -18.29
C TRP A 101 11.82 -8.77 -17.43
N TYR A 102 11.02 -9.08 -16.41
CA TYR A 102 10.44 -8.14 -15.49
C TYR A 102 10.94 -8.37 -14.07
N ARG A 103 11.13 -7.29 -13.34
CA ARG A 103 11.06 -7.28 -11.90
C ARG A 103 9.60 -7.01 -11.53
N PHE A 104 9.02 -7.85 -10.67
CA PHE A 104 7.67 -7.66 -10.17
C PHE A 104 7.70 -7.20 -8.73
N SER A 105 7.01 -6.12 -8.41
CA SER A 105 6.99 -5.58 -7.05
C SER A 105 5.65 -4.94 -6.68
N ASP A 106 5.58 -4.49 -5.42
CA ASP A 106 4.46 -3.77 -4.81
C ASP A 106 3.09 -4.46 -4.95
N PRO A 107 3.00 -5.78 -4.71
CA PRO A 107 1.73 -6.48 -4.84
C PRO A 107 0.75 -6.05 -3.75
N THR A 108 -0.51 -5.85 -4.14
CA THR A 108 -1.60 -5.63 -3.21
C THR A 108 -2.84 -6.40 -3.64
N PHE A 109 -3.78 -6.59 -2.72
CA PHE A 109 -5.03 -7.29 -3.01
C PHE A 109 -6.23 -6.39 -2.84
N THR A 110 -7.24 -6.62 -3.68
CA THR A 110 -8.57 -6.07 -3.49
C THR A 110 -9.60 -7.17 -3.68
N ARG A 111 -10.48 -7.37 -2.70
CA ARG A 111 -11.62 -8.26 -2.81
C ARG A 111 -12.82 -7.47 -3.29
N LEU A 112 -13.43 -7.92 -4.40
CA LEU A 112 -14.60 -7.29 -4.97
C LEU A 112 -15.89 -7.76 -4.31
N GLN A 113 -16.96 -6.98 -4.47
CA GLN A 113 -18.31 -7.31 -3.99
C GLN A 113 -18.85 -8.63 -4.57
N ASN A 114 -18.44 -8.99 -5.79
CA ASN A 114 -18.81 -10.28 -6.42
C ASN A 114 -17.99 -11.48 -5.90
N GLY A 115 -17.06 -11.24 -4.97
CA GLY A 115 -16.19 -12.25 -4.37
C GLY A 115 -14.89 -12.51 -5.13
N TRP A 116 -14.67 -11.91 -6.30
CA TRP A 116 -13.39 -12.02 -7.00
C TRP A 116 -12.28 -11.32 -6.24
N LEU A 117 -11.06 -11.75 -6.50
CA LEU A 117 -9.85 -11.10 -5.98
C LEU A 117 -9.07 -10.52 -7.14
N LEU A 118 -8.67 -9.29 -6.99
CA LEU A 118 -7.69 -8.65 -7.85
C LEU A 118 -6.38 -8.55 -7.09
N MET A 119 -5.29 -8.94 -7.73
CA MET A 119 -3.94 -8.60 -7.31
C MET A 119 -3.38 -7.59 -8.29
N GLN A 120 -3.10 -6.41 -7.79
CA GLN A 120 -2.43 -5.34 -8.54
C GLN A 120 -0.96 -5.28 -8.16
N PHE A 121 -0.12 -5.06 -9.15
CA PHE A 121 1.34 -5.03 -8.99
C PHE A 121 2.00 -4.28 -10.14
N ILE A 122 3.28 -4.00 -10.00
CA ILE A 122 4.08 -3.40 -11.07
C ILE A 122 5.08 -4.40 -11.63
N GLY A 123 5.44 -4.19 -12.88
CA GLY A 123 6.53 -4.89 -13.54
C GLY A 123 7.45 -3.91 -14.24
N ASN A 124 8.73 -4.02 -13.96
CA ASN A 124 9.77 -3.23 -14.58
C ASN A 124 10.67 -4.13 -15.42
N ALA A 125 10.77 -3.80 -16.72
CA ALA A 125 11.68 -4.49 -17.61
C ALA A 125 13.07 -3.86 -17.57
N ASN A 126 14.08 -4.61 -17.97
CA ASN A 126 15.43 -4.08 -18.15
C ASN A 126 15.71 -3.82 -19.62
N PRO A 127 16.09 -2.59 -20.04
CA PRO A 127 16.23 -1.39 -19.19
C PRO A 127 14.88 -0.82 -18.73
N GLU A 128 14.84 -0.19 -17.57
CA GLU A 128 13.66 0.53 -17.10
C GLU A 128 13.43 1.79 -17.95
N THR A 129 12.27 1.85 -18.58
CA THR A 129 11.79 3.01 -19.33
C THR A 129 10.28 3.14 -19.12
N ASN A 130 9.72 4.30 -19.44
CA ASN A 130 8.26 4.44 -19.38
C ASN A 130 7.51 3.50 -20.33
N GLN A 131 8.14 3.01 -21.37
CA GLN A 131 7.54 2.06 -22.30
C GLN A 131 7.57 0.63 -21.77
N ASN A 132 8.61 0.29 -21.00
CA ASN A 132 8.87 -1.07 -20.53
C ASN A 132 8.30 -1.33 -19.13
N CYS A 133 8.08 -0.27 -18.33
CA CYS A 133 7.42 -0.40 -17.03
C CYS A 133 5.91 -0.46 -17.22
N GLN A 134 5.24 -1.32 -16.44
CA GLN A 134 3.80 -1.55 -16.58
C GLN A 134 3.15 -1.75 -15.22
N VAL A 135 1.90 -1.35 -15.14
CA VAL A 135 1.00 -1.67 -14.03
C VAL A 135 0.10 -2.82 -14.47
N PHE A 136 0.01 -3.84 -13.63
CA PHE A 136 -0.72 -5.06 -13.92
C PHE A 136 -1.83 -5.31 -12.89
N VAL A 137 -2.86 -6.03 -13.36
CA VAL A 137 -3.87 -6.67 -12.53
C VAL A 137 -3.99 -8.13 -12.94
N SER A 138 -3.96 -9.04 -11.99
CA SER A 138 -4.31 -10.45 -12.17
C SER A 138 -5.58 -10.76 -11.38
N ILE A 139 -6.48 -11.54 -11.96
CA ILE A 139 -7.82 -11.81 -11.40
C ILE A 139 -7.89 -13.28 -10.95
N SER A 140 -8.35 -13.49 -9.72
CA SER A 140 -8.76 -14.80 -9.23
C SER A 140 -10.27 -14.81 -9.01
N LYS A 141 -10.94 -15.83 -9.56
CA LYS A 141 -12.39 -16.05 -9.44
C LYS A 141 -12.73 -17.18 -8.45
N ASP A 142 -11.72 -17.75 -7.80
CA ASP A 142 -11.80 -18.94 -6.95
C ASP A 142 -11.11 -18.77 -5.58
N ASN A 143 -11.23 -17.57 -5.00
CA ASN A 143 -10.65 -17.22 -3.69
C ASN A 143 -9.11 -17.37 -3.61
N GLY A 144 -8.41 -17.02 -4.69
CA GLY A 144 -6.95 -16.99 -4.73
C GLY A 144 -6.30 -18.38 -4.95
N ASN A 145 -7.06 -19.40 -5.35
CA ASN A 145 -6.48 -20.70 -5.67
C ASN A 145 -5.82 -20.71 -7.05
N THR A 146 -6.46 -20.05 -8.03
CA THR A 146 -5.88 -19.83 -9.36
C THR A 146 -5.96 -18.36 -9.75
N TRP A 147 -5.05 -17.95 -10.61
CA TRP A 147 -4.92 -16.56 -11.06
C TRP A 147 -4.84 -16.52 -12.58
N GLY A 148 -5.56 -15.61 -13.18
CA GLY A 148 -5.49 -15.34 -14.61
C GLY A 148 -4.19 -14.66 -15.02
N ASP A 149 -3.93 -14.64 -16.33
CA ASP A 149 -2.80 -13.92 -16.87
C ASP A 149 -2.88 -12.42 -16.52
N PRO A 150 -1.74 -11.75 -16.28
CA PRO A 150 -1.72 -10.34 -15.99
C PRO A 150 -2.30 -9.47 -17.10
N ILE A 151 -3.21 -8.60 -16.72
CA ILE A 151 -3.83 -7.59 -17.58
C ILE A 151 -3.03 -6.30 -17.39
N THR A 152 -2.53 -5.72 -18.47
CA THR A 152 -1.88 -4.40 -18.42
C THR A 152 -2.94 -3.31 -18.24
N VAL A 153 -2.86 -2.60 -17.11
CA VAL A 153 -3.69 -1.42 -16.84
C VAL A 153 -3.13 -0.20 -17.57
N GLY A 154 -1.82 -0.05 -17.53
CA GLY A 154 -1.15 1.06 -18.19
C GLY A 154 0.36 0.93 -18.17
N ARG A 155 1.03 1.83 -18.89
CA ARG A 155 2.48 1.87 -18.99
C ARG A 155 3.02 3.13 -18.37
N GLY A 156 4.23 3.06 -17.88
CA GLY A 156 4.95 4.14 -17.25
C GLY A 156 5.70 3.65 -16.03
N ARG A 157 6.68 4.41 -15.59
CA ARG A 157 7.40 4.16 -14.36
C ARG A 157 6.48 4.50 -13.17
N CYS A 158 5.74 3.50 -12.72
CA CYS A 158 4.75 3.59 -11.65
C CYS A 158 5.11 2.66 -10.50
N TRP A 159 4.54 2.93 -9.30
CA TRP A 159 4.78 2.22 -8.06
C TRP A 159 3.48 2.09 -7.26
N GLU A 160 3.42 1.12 -6.37
CA GLU A 160 2.47 1.00 -5.26
C GLU A 160 0.99 1.05 -5.69
N PRO A 161 0.55 0.20 -6.65
CA PRO A 161 -0.81 0.22 -7.11
C PRO A 161 -1.79 -0.21 -6.01
N GLN A 162 -2.92 0.50 -5.89
CA GLN A 162 -4.00 0.21 -4.97
C GLN A 162 -5.34 0.31 -5.71
N ILE A 163 -6.27 -0.60 -5.42
CA ILE A 163 -7.61 -0.57 -5.98
C ILE A 163 -8.63 -0.37 -4.85
N VAL A 164 -9.62 0.47 -5.12
CA VAL A 164 -10.85 0.56 -4.34
C VAL A 164 -12.04 0.26 -5.25
N GLN A 165 -13.01 -0.49 -4.74
CA GLN A 165 -14.30 -0.66 -5.41
C GLN A 165 -15.29 0.32 -4.84
N LEU A 166 -15.88 1.14 -5.71
CA LEU A 166 -16.92 2.08 -5.37
C LEU A 166 -18.27 1.35 -5.13
N PRO A 167 -19.24 1.96 -4.42
CA PRO A 167 -20.52 1.33 -4.14
C PRO A 167 -21.28 0.87 -5.38
N GLY A 168 -21.13 1.59 -6.50
CA GLY A 168 -21.74 1.24 -7.79
C GLY A 168 -21.07 0.06 -8.51
N GLY A 169 -19.97 -0.46 -7.97
CA GLY A 169 -19.21 -1.57 -8.54
C GLY A 169 -18.01 -1.15 -9.39
N GLU A 170 -17.90 0.12 -9.76
CA GLU A 170 -16.74 0.67 -10.47
C GLU A 170 -15.47 0.55 -9.62
N LEU A 171 -14.35 0.32 -10.28
CA LEU A 171 -13.05 0.25 -9.66
C LEU A 171 -12.22 1.48 -9.99
N GLU A 172 -11.50 2.00 -8.98
CA GLU A 172 -10.44 2.96 -9.17
C GLU A 172 -9.11 2.30 -8.77
N LEU A 173 -8.17 2.28 -9.72
CA LEU A 173 -6.79 1.89 -9.49
C LEU A 173 -5.92 3.13 -9.44
N LEU A 174 -5.25 3.31 -8.33
CA LEU A 174 -4.34 4.43 -8.05
C LEU A 174 -2.90 3.95 -8.08
N VAL A 175 -2.01 4.76 -8.62
CA VAL A 175 -0.56 4.49 -8.64
C VAL A 175 0.22 5.76 -8.37
N SER A 176 1.40 5.60 -7.77
CA SER A 176 2.44 6.62 -7.76
C SER A 176 3.15 6.62 -9.11
N SER A 177 3.26 7.75 -9.79
CA SER A 177 3.87 7.81 -11.11
C SER A 177 5.04 8.79 -11.18
N GLU A 178 6.18 8.31 -11.62
CA GLU A 178 7.35 9.11 -11.99
C GLU A 178 7.44 9.32 -13.51
N ALA A 179 6.48 8.81 -14.28
CA ALA A 179 6.58 8.68 -15.74
C ALA A 179 6.87 9.99 -16.43
N PHE A 180 6.13 11.05 -16.08
CA PHE A 180 6.32 12.37 -16.71
C PHE A 180 7.73 12.94 -16.45
N TRP A 181 8.19 12.83 -15.21
CA TRP A 181 9.44 13.42 -14.76
C TRP A 181 10.65 12.59 -15.20
N TRP A 182 10.49 11.28 -15.26
CA TRP A 182 11.55 10.38 -15.70
C TRP A 182 11.97 10.64 -17.14
N ASP A 183 11.02 10.71 -18.06
CA ASP A 183 11.32 10.93 -19.48
C ASP A 183 11.81 12.34 -19.80
N ASN A 184 11.24 13.35 -19.14
CA ASN A 184 11.54 14.74 -19.46
C ASN A 184 12.77 15.28 -18.75
N GLN A 185 13.04 14.85 -17.52
CA GLN A 185 14.11 15.42 -16.71
C GLN A 185 15.02 14.37 -16.08
N ARG A 186 14.67 13.09 -16.18
CA ARG A 186 15.31 11.99 -15.45
C ARG A 186 15.50 12.30 -13.97
N ASN A 187 14.53 12.96 -13.41
CA ASN A 187 14.54 13.47 -12.05
C ASN A 187 13.42 12.79 -11.26
N ASN A 188 13.78 11.82 -10.44
CA ASN A 188 12.86 11.12 -9.56
C ASN A 188 12.43 11.91 -8.31
N ARG A 189 12.65 13.22 -8.28
CA ARG A 189 12.17 14.09 -7.21
C ARG A 189 10.67 14.33 -7.26
N TYR A 190 10.08 14.16 -8.43
CA TYR A 190 8.68 14.45 -8.65
C TYR A 190 7.93 13.16 -8.91
N GLN A 191 6.78 13.07 -8.29
CA GLN A 191 5.89 11.96 -8.41
C GLN A 191 4.47 12.48 -8.27
N GLU A 192 3.54 11.88 -9.02
CA GLU A 192 2.13 12.24 -9.00
C GLU A 192 1.28 10.99 -8.80
N ILE A 193 0.06 11.15 -8.32
CA ILE A 193 -0.90 10.06 -8.26
C ILE A 193 -1.72 10.05 -9.54
N LEU A 194 -1.67 8.93 -10.24
CA LEU A 194 -2.53 8.66 -11.40
C LEU A 194 -3.64 7.70 -11.00
N CYS A 195 -4.77 7.82 -11.67
CA CYS A 195 -5.93 6.94 -11.52
C CYS A 195 -6.32 6.33 -12.87
N SER A 196 -6.77 5.09 -12.86
CA SER A 196 -7.45 4.41 -13.96
C SER A 196 -8.72 3.76 -13.43
N ARG A 197 -9.75 3.64 -14.26
CA ARG A 197 -11.07 3.11 -13.87
C ARG A 197 -11.44 1.89 -14.67
N SER A 198 -12.19 0.98 -14.03
CA SER A 198 -12.79 -0.20 -14.64
C SER A 198 -14.26 -0.32 -14.23
N THR A 199 -15.12 -0.68 -15.18
CA THR A 199 -16.56 -0.94 -14.95
C THR A 199 -16.94 -2.41 -15.19
N ASP A 200 -15.96 -3.26 -15.45
CA ASP A 200 -16.13 -4.69 -15.79
C ASP A 200 -15.34 -5.60 -14.85
N ASN A 201 -15.22 -5.22 -13.57
CA ASN A 201 -14.50 -5.97 -12.53
C ASN A 201 -13.00 -6.16 -12.80
N GLY A 202 -12.38 -5.21 -13.50
CA GLY A 202 -10.94 -5.18 -13.74
C GLY A 202 -10.48 -5.89 -15.01
N GLU A 203 -11.41 -6.30 -15.88
CA GLU A 203 -11.06 -6.94 -17.15
C GLU A 203 -10.56 -5.90 -18.18
N THR A 204 -11.08 -4.66 -18.14
CA THR A 204 -10.57 -3.54 -18.94
C THR A 204 -10.45 -2.26 -18.12
N TRP A 205 -9.57 -1.37 -18.55
CA TRP A 205 -9.20 -0.16 -17.82
C TRP A 205 -9.14 1.07 -18.73
N THR A 206 -9.51 2.23 -18.20
CA THR A 206 -9.33 3.51 -18.89
C THR A 206 -7.85 3.89 -18.95
N SER A 207 -7.52 4.84 -19.82
CA SER A 207 -6.21 5.49 -19.74
C SER A 207 -6.03 6.19 -18.38
N PHE A 208 -4.78 6.25 -17.91
CA PHE A 208 -4.45 6.99 -16.69
C PHE A 208 -4.80 8.47 -16.83
N PHE A 209 -5.33 9.04 -15.77
CA PHE A 209 -5.50 10.48 -15.59
C PHE A 209 -4.92 10.90 -14.24
N ARG A 210 -4.57 12.17 -14.09
CA ARG A 210 -3.99 12.70 -12.86
C ARG A 210 -5.05 12.79 -11.77
N ALA A 211 -4.77 12.17 -10.64
CA ALA A 211 -5.61 12.21 -9.46
C ALA A 211 -5.10 13.20 -8.40
N SER A 212 -3.79 13.26 -8.19
CA SER A 212 -3.18 14.23 -7.28
C SER A 212 -1.78 14.62 -7.77
N TYR A 213 -1.43 15.86 -7.56
CA TYR A 213 -0.12 16.40 -7.89
C TYR A 213 0.23 17.56 -6.95
N ASN A 214 1.43 17.53 -6.42
CA ASN A 214 1.97 18.62 -5.63
C ASN A 214 3.30 19.05 -6.24
N PRO A 215 3.40 20.29 -6.76
CA PRO A 215 4.64 20.82 -7.33
C PRO A 215 5.81 20.68 -6.36
N ASN A 216 6.94 20.18 -6.85
CA ASN A 216 8.17 19.98 -6.08
C ASN A 216 8.10 18.93 -4.97
N CYS A 217 7.08 18.08 -4.96
CA CYS A 217 6.94 16.97 -4.04
C CYS A 217 6.92 15.63 -4.79
N ARG A 218 7.09 14.56 -4.03
CA ARG A 218 6.82 13.20 -4.46
C ARG A 218 5.54 12.76 -3.77
N ASP A 219 4.42 12.83 -4.47
CA ASP A 219 3.16 12.27 -4.02
C ASP A 219 3.13 10.78 -4.34
N GLY A 220 3.06 9.95 -3.33
CA GLY A 220 3.21 8.50 -3.49
C GLY A 220 2.40 7.68 -2.51
N MET A 221 2.46 6.36 -2.70
CA MET A 221 1.83 5.34 -1.86
C MET A 221 0.36 5.62 -1.55
N PRO A 222 -0.49 5.77 -2.58
CA PRO A 222 -1.91 6.04 -2.35
C PRO A 222 -2.59 4.82 -1.72
N VAL A 223 -3.29 5.01 -0.61
CA VAL A 223 -4.09 3.95 0.03
C VAL A 223 -5.52 4.44 0.20
N PRO A 224 -6.45 3.98 -0.65
CA PRO A 224 -7.86 4.34 -0.54
C PRO A 224 -8.57 3.55 0.56
N VAL A 225 -9.49 4.19 1.25
CA VAL A 225 -10.40 3.58 2.22
C VAL A 225 -11.82 4.07 1.95
N LEU A 226 -12.68 3.17 1.48
CA LEU A 226 -14.11 3.43 1.38
C LEU A 226 -14.69 3.45 2.80
N LEU A 227 -15.26 4.59 3.20
CA LEU A 227 -15.84 4.76 4.52
C LEU A 227 -17.15 3.96 4.66
N GLN A 228 -17.33 3.37 5.84
CA GLN A 228 -18.51 2.59 6.17
C GLN A 228 -19.80 3.38 5.91
N GLY A 229 -20.81 2.69 5.36
CA GLY A 229 -22.10 3.30 5.00
C GLY A 229 -22.02 4.18 3.76
N ASN A 230 -20.99 4.00 2.91
CA ASN A 230 -20.78 4.78 1.68
C ASN A 230 -20.67 6.29 1.93
N LYS A 231 -20.01 6.67 3.01
CA LYS A 231 -19.89 8.06 3.46
C LYS A 231 -18.71 8.82 2.83
N GLY A 232 -18.18 8.33 1.74
CA GLY A 232 -17.06 8.90 1.03
C GLY A 232 -15.83 7.99 1.04
N ILE A 233 -14.72 8.49 0.50
CA ILE A 233 -13.44 7.83 0.45
C ILE A 233 -12.40 8.71 1.10
N LEU A 234 -11.51 8.12 1.87
CA LEU A 234 -10.27 8.75 2.29
C LEU A 234 -9.10 8.12 1.52
N TYR A 235 -8.17 8.94 1.11
CA TYR A 235 -6.93 8.50 0.50
C TYR A 235 -5.76 8.99 1.35
N SER A 236 -4.95 8.08 1.86
CA SER A 236 -3.67 8.49 2.44
C SER A 236 -2.60 8.46 1.37
N ILE A 237 -1.77 9.48 1.32
CA ILE A 237 -0.59 9.54 0.46
C ILE A 237 0.61 10.07 1.27
N GLU A 238 1.81 9.75 0.83
CA GLU A 238 2.98 10.52 1.22
C GLU A 238 3.16 11.70 0.26
N SER A 239 3.70 12.81 0.77
CA SER A 239 4.10 13.94 -0.07
C SER A 239 5.49 14.39 0.36
N ILE A 240 6.50 13.75 -0.24
CA ILE A 240 7.89 13.92 0.19
C ILE A 240 8.45 15.23 -0.40
N HIS A 241 8.84 16.13 0.48
CA HIS A 241 9.52 17.36 0.16
C HIS A 241 10.86 17.45 0.91
N SER A 242 11.81 18.21 0.44
CA SER A 242 13.23 18.23 0.83
C SER A 242 13.54 18.09 2.34
N ASN A 243 12.68 18.55 3.23
CA ASN A 243 12.87 18.48 4.69
C ASN A 243 11.61 18.12 5.47
N ASP A 244 10.52 17.80 4.80
CA ASP A 244 9.25 17.47 5.43
C ASP A 244 8.54 16.41 4.62
N ASN A 245 8.21 15.28 5.24
CA ASN A 245 7.57 14.15 4.59
C ASN A 245 6.22 13.89 5.26
N PRO A 246 5.22 14.77 5.05
CA PRO A 246 3.92 14.55 5.66
C PRO A 246 3.19 13.37 5.02
N SER A 247 2.48 12.63 5.83
CA SER A 247 1.38 11.81 5.33
C SER A 247 0.17 12.72 5.19
N LEU A 248 -0.35 12.79 3.98
CA LEU A 248 -1.55 13.57 3.68
C LEU A 248 -2.77 12.65 3.71
N ILE A 249 -3.88 13.19 4.16
CA ILE A 249 -5.18 12.61 3.91
C ILE A 249 -5.85 13.46 2.85
N LEU A 250 -6.25 12.81 1.79
CA LEU A 250 -7.09 13.38 0.75
C LEU A 250 -8.48 12.81 0.93
N ARG A 251 -9.48 13.64 0.88
CA ARG A 251 -10.88 13.24 0.91
C ARG A 251 -11.50 13.60 -0.42
N ASP A 252 -11.97 12.59 -1.09
CA ASP A 252 -12.84 12.77 -2.23
C ASP A 252 -14.30 12.68 -1.75
N LEU A 253 -15.02 13.78 -1.84
CA LEU A 253 -16.39 13.87 -1.39
C LEU A 253 -17.38 13.35 -2.45
N ASP A 254 -16.96 13.39 -3.70
CA ASP A 254 -17.82 13.13 -4.85
C ASP A 254 -17.35 11.92 -5.65
N GLY A 255 -16.28 11.24 -5.22
CA GLY A 255 -15.62 10.18 -5.98
C GLY A 255 -14.87 10.70 -7.21
N GLU A 256 -14.74 12.01 -7.37
CA GLU A 256 -14.01 12.63 -8.45
C GLU A 256 -12.75 13.33 -7.93
N TRP A 257 -11.64 13.01 -8.57
CA TRP A 257 -10.42 13.75 -8.41
C TRP A 257 -10.47 15.01 -9.27
N ASP A 258 -10.28 16.14 -8.66
CA ASP A 258 -10.30 17.41 -9.38
C ASP A 258 -9.02 17.66 -10.20
N GLY A 259 -8.01 16.82 -10.05
CA GLY A 259 -6.75 16.94 -10.75
C GLY A 259 -5.98 18.24 -10.46
N THR A 260 -6.42 19.01 -9.47
CA THR A 260 -5.80 20.29 -9.16
C THR A 260 -4.51 20.10 -8.37
N ASP A 261 -3.58 21.00 -8.62
CA ASP A 261 -2.32 21.03 -7.91
C ASP A 261 -2.53 21.38 -6.43
N TRP A 262 -1.88 20.64 -5.57
CA TRP A 262 -1.82 21.02 -4.17
C TRP A 262 -0.66 22.00 -3.93
N ASN A 263 -0.95 23.14 -3.35
CA ASN A 263 0.02 24.21 -3.09
C ASN A 263 0.46 24.27 -1.61
N GLY A 264 0.29 23.20 -0.87
CA GLY A 264 0.62 23.13 0.56
C GLY A 264 -0.45 23.69 1.50
N VAL A 265 -1.56 24.16 0.96
CA VAL A 265 -2.66 24.71 1.76
C VAL A 265 -3.55 23.57 2.21
N GLN A 266 -3.81 23.47 3.52
CA GLN A 266 -4.81 22.57 4.05
C GLN A 266 -6.22 23.08 3.72
N THR A 267 -7.07 22.18 3.25
CA THR A 267 -8.47 22.44 2.93
C THR A 267 -9.35 21.39 3.60
N ASP A 268 -10.65 21.49 3.46
CA ASP A 268 -11.59 20.46 3.88
C ASP A 268 -11.49 19.15 3.04
N ARG A 269 -10.76 19.20 1.93
CA ARG A 269 -10.49 18.05 1.05
C ARG A 269 -9.08 17.46 1.19
N ARG A 270 -8.12 18.25 1.72
CA ARG A 270 -6.70 17.86 1.85
C ARG A 270 -6.14 18.37 3.15
N TRP A 271 -5.60 17.49 3.97
CA TRP A 271 -4.98 17.88 5.24
C TRP A 271 -3.85 16.95 5.64
N ILE A 272 -2.98 17.43 6.50
CA ILE A 272 -1.88 16.65 7.06
C ILE A 272 -2.39 15.85 8.25
N ALA A 273 -2.10 14.55 8.26
CA ALA A 273 -2.41 13.66 9.36
C ALA A 273 -1.42 13.88 10.53
N GLU A 274 -1.66 14.90 11.32
CA GLU A 274 -0.89 15.10 12.55
C GLU A 274 -1.34 14.11 13.64
N PRO A 275 -0.44 13.53 14.45
CA PRO A 275 1.00 13.83 14.59
C PRO A 275 1.92 12.93 13.76
N ILE A 276 1.50 12.44 12.62
CA ILE A 276 2.30 11.55 11.79
C ILE A 276 3.20 12.31 10.79
N ARG A 277 3.26 13.64 10.90
CA ARG A 277 4.19 14.48 10.14
C ARG A 277 5.62 13.93 10.22
N GLY A 278 6.36 13.99 9.13
CA GLY A 278 7.69 13.40 9.01
C GLY A 278 7.67 11.89 8.78
N ALA A 279 6.52 11.30 8.50
CA ALA A 279 6.36 9.90 8.12
C ALA A 279 6.11 9.77 6.62
N CYS A 280 6.60 8.68 6.03
CA CYS A 280 6.33 8.30 4.65
C CYS A 280 5.78 6.86 4.60
N ALA A 281 5.44 6.39 3.41
CA ALA A 281 4.84 5.10 3.17
C ALA A 281 3.61 4.83 4.06
N PRO A 282 2.57 5.68 3.96
CA PRO A 282 1.38 5.53 4.78
C PRO A 282 0.58 4.29 4.39
N TYR A 283 -0.10 3.70 5.37
CA TYR A 283 -1.16 2.72 5.14
C TYR A 283 -2.30 2.98 6.11
N MET A 284 -3.53 2.89 5.61
CA MET A 284 -4.71 3.31 6.37
C MET A 284 -5.81 2.25 6.28
N ILE A 285 -6.54 2.09 7.37
CA ILE A 285 -7.77 1.30 7.43
C ILE A 285 -8.83 2.01 8.28
N GLN A 286 -10.09 1.64 8.11
CA GLN A 286 -11.16 2.01 9.03
C GLN A 286 -11.49 0.84 9.95
N LEU A 287 -11.61 1.10 11.25
CA LEU A 287 -12.07 0.13 12.24
C LEU A 287 -13.61 -0.07 12.14
N PRO A 288 -14.15 -1.20 12.60
CA PRO A 288 -15.60 -1.41 12.66
C PRO A 288 -16.33 -0.35 13.48
N THR A 289 -15.63 0.30 14.40
CA THR A 289 -16.14 1.41 15.24
C THR A 289 -16.18 2.76 14.51
N GLY A 290 -15.68 2.79 13.25
CA GLY A 290 -15.64 3.98 12.41
C GLY A 290 -14.31 4.74 12.44
N GLU A 291 -13.47 4.55 13.45
CA GLU A 291 -12.20 5.25 13.60
C GLU A 291 -11.21 4.88 12.52
N ILE A 292 -10.34 5.82 12.16
CA ILE A 292 -9.30 5.62 11.15
C ILE A 292 -7.98 5.29 11.86
N VAL A 293 -7.36 4.17 11.49
CA VAL A 293 -6.00 3.82 11.89
C VAL A 293 -5.06 4.09 10.73
N LEU A 294 -4.03 4.87 10.98
CA LEU A 294 -3.00 5.24 10.02
C LEU A 294 -1.64 4.81 10.54
N CYS A 295 -0.85 4.14 9.73
CA CYS A 295 0.56 3.90 9.99
C CYS A 295 1.44 4.48 8.88
N GLY A 296 2.70 4.63 9.17
CA GLY A 296 3.73 5.05 8.23
C GLY A 296 5.10 4.94 8.87
N HIS A 297 6.17 4.98 8.10
CA HIS A 297 7.48 5.01 8.72
C HIS A 297 7.86 6.42 9.18
N ALA A 298 8.40 6.47 10.36
CA ALA A 298 8.86 7.67 11.03
C ALA A 298 10.04 7.32 11.93
N ASP A 299 10.47 8.27 12.73
CA ASP A 299 11.54 8.07 13.70
C ASP A 299 12.87 7.69 13.03
N GLN A 300 13.33 8.62 12.21
CA GLN A 300 14.60 8.53 11.49
C GLN A 300 15.78 8.33 12.46
N ARG A 301 16.37 7.14 12.45
CA ARG A 301 17.51 6.77 13.30
C ARG A 301 18.77 6.44 12.49
N GLY A 302 18.99 7.12 11.38
CA GLY A 302 20.15 6.88 10.55
C GLY A 302 20.04 7.51 9.17
N SER A 303 21.07 7.28 8.35
CA SER A 303 21.12 7.76 6.97
C SER A 303 20.41 6.86 5.96
N VAL A 304 20.00 5.66 6.38
CA VAL A 304 19.34 4.67 5.54
C VAL A 304 17.85 4.64 5.91
N TRP A 305 16.98 5.05 5.00
CA TRP A 305 15.55 5.16 5.26
C TRP A 305 14.88 3.81 5.62
N GLN A 306 15.41 2.69 5.11
CA GLN A 306 14.94 1.35 5.47
C GLN A 306 15.19 0.99 6.95
N THR A 307 15.93 1.82 7.70
CA THR A 307 16.11 1.64 9.15
C THR A 307 15.12 2.47 9.99
N TYR A 308 14.16 3.15 9.36
CA TYR A 308 13.11 3.87 10.06
C TYR A 308 12.15 2.92 10.78
N ARG A 309 11.41 3.43 11.74
CA ARG A 309 10.41 2.70 12.53
C ARG A 309 9.01 3.02 12.07
N SER A 310 8.13 2.02 12.09
CA SER A 310 6.71 2.26 11.88
C SER A 310 6.08 2.99 13.06
N LYS A 311 5.27 3.99 12.75
CA LYS A 311 4.43 4.74 13.66
C LYS A 311 2.96 4.44 13.36
N VAL A 312 2.14 4.33 14.40
CA VAL A 312 0.69 4.13 14.29
C VAL A 312 -0.03 5.21 15.08
N VAL A 313 -1.08 5.76 14.49
CA VAL A 313 -1.99 6.73 15.12
C VAL A 313 -3.43 6.36 14.82
N ILE A 314 -4.35 6.82 15.69
CA ILE A 314 -5.80 6.64 15.50
C ILE A 314 -6.44 8.02 15.43
N GLY A 315 -7.22 8.24 14.37
CA GLY A 315 -8.03 9.42 14.14
C GLY A 315 -9.53 9.14 14.34
N ASP A 316 -10.31 10.19 14.24
CA ASP A 316 -11.76 10.08 14.22
C ASP A 316 -12.28 9.43 12.92
N ASN A 317 -13.60 9.27 12.80
CA ASN A 317 -14.25 8.67 11.64
C ASN A 317 -14.14 9.48 10.34
N THR A 318 -13.64 10.70 10.41
CA THR A 318 -13.44 11.59 9.26
C THR A 318 -11.98 11.72 8.84
N GLY A 319 -11.06 11.00 9.51
CA GLY A 319 -9.62 11.07 9.24
C GLY A 319 -8.95 12.31 9.79
N HIS A 320 -9.52 12.89 10.86
CA HIS A 320 -8.93 14.00 11.59
C HIS A 320 -8.61 13.61 13.04
N ASN A 321 -8.07 14.57 13.80
CA ASN A 321 -7.83 14.43 15.24
C ASN A 321 -7.01 13.19 15.60
N PHE A 322 -5.98 12.89 14.79
CA PHE A 322 -5.10 11.76 15.04
C PHE A 322 -4.37 11.90 16.37
N GLY A 323 -4.38 10.84 17.16
CA GLY A 323 -3.73 10.76 18.46
C GLY A 323 -3.30 9.34 18.79
N SER A 324 -3.15 9.03 20.07
CA SER A 324 -2.73 7.69 20.55
C SER A 324 -1.50 7.15 19.81
N ARG A 325 -0.50 8.01 19.61
CA ARG A 325 0.74 7.69 18.91
C ARG A 325 1.44 6.49 19.54
N ASN A 326 1.76 5.50 18.71
CA ASN A 326 2.52 4.32 19.08
C ASN A 326 3.71 4.13 18.16
N LEU A 327 4.79 3.54 18.70
CA LEU A 327 5.98 3.09 17.99
C LEU A 327 6.19 1.60 18.29
N PRO A 328 5.42 0.69 17.67
CA PRO A 328 5.44 -0.73 18.04
C PRO A 328 6.80 -1.40 17.90
N PHE A 329 7.65 -0.90 17.01
CA PHE A 329 8.99 -1.42 16.75
C PHE A 329 10.12 -0.54 17.32
N ALA A 330 9.84 0.29 18.32
CA ALA A 330 10.85 1.19 18.91
C ALA A 330 12.03 0.45 19.53
N SER A 331 11.84 -0.79 19.97
CA SER A 331 12.86 -1.62 20.60
C SER A 331 13.83 -2.30 19.62
N LEU A 332 13.64 -2.17 18.31
CA LEU A 332 14.58 -2.72 17.34
C LEU A 332 16.00 -2.14 17.54
N PRO A 333 17.05 -2.96 17.40
CA PRO A 333 18.42 -2.50 17.45
C PRO A 333 18.75 -1.40 16.43
N ALA A 334 19.84 -0.69 16.66
CA ALA A 334 20.37 0.24 15.66
C ALA A 334 20.75 -0.51 14.39
N GLY A 335 20.41 0.05 13.22
CA GLY A 335 20.61 -0.60 11.92
C GLY A 335 19.51 -1.56 11.51
N GLU A 336 18.50 -1.78 12.36
CA GLU A 336 17.30 -2.53 11.98
C GLU A 336 16.14 -1.59 11.72
N GLY A 337 15.26 -1.92 10.78
CA GLY A 337 14.12 -1.13 10.36
C GLY A 337 12.80 -1.89 10.37
N ALA A 338 11.72 -1.11 10.40
CA ALA A 338 10.34 -1.58 10.28
C ALA A 338 9.62 -0.63 9.31
N TYR A 339 9.66 -0.95 8.02
CA TYR A 339 9.18 -0.09 6.94
C TYR A 339 8.17 -0.80 6.03
N TYR A 340 7.61 -0.11 5.05
CA TYR A 340 6.53 -0.59 4.18
C TYR A 340 5.41 -1.26 4.97
N CYS A 341 4.98 -0.59 6.04
CA CYS A 341 3.96 -1.12 6.92
C CYS A 341 2.60 -1.29 6.22
N SER A 342 1.86 -2.28 6.69
CA SER A 342 0.45 -2.45 6.37
C SER A 342 -0.34 -2.86 7.61
N LEU A 343 -1.59 -2.45 7.66
CA LEU A 343 -2.52 -2.76 8.72
C LEU A 343 -3.50 -3.83 8.27
N PHE A 344 -3.73 -4.83 9.08
CA PHE A 344 -4.69 -5.89 8.81
C PHE A 344 -5.57 -6.13 10.03
N LEU A 345 -6.87 -5.94 9.87
CA LEU A 345 -7.83 -6.23 10.93
C LEU A 345 -8.09 -7.74 10.97
N LYS A 346 -7.51 -8.42 11.96
CA LYS A 346 -7.67 -9.85 12.15
C LYS A 346 -9.09 -10.22 12.61
N ASP A 347 -9.60 -9.44 13.53
CA ASP A 347 -10.96 -9.46 14.04
C ASP A 347 -11.32 -8.07 14.59
N PRO A 348 -12.58 -7.81 15.04
CA PRO A 348 -12.97 -6.47 15.49
C PRO A 348 -12.14 -5.88 16.63
N GLN A 349 -11.41 -6.69 17.37
CA GLN A 349 -10.60 -6.28 18.53
C GLN A 349 -9.10 -6.51 18.33
N THR A 350 -8.69 -7.09 17.20
CA THR A 350 -7.30 -7.48 16.96
C THR A 350 -6.82 -6.96 15.63
N ILE A 351 -5.71 -6.23 15.65
CA ILE A 351 -5.07 -5.67 14.48
C ILE A 351 -3.63 -6.19 14.37
N TRP A 352 -3.19 -6.47 13.16
CA TRP A 352 -1.79 -6.75 12.86
C TRP A 352 -1.17 -5.56 12.16
N LEU A 353 0.05 -5.21 12.57
CA LEU A 353 0.93 -4.32 11.84
C LEU A 353 2.00 -5.18 11.19
N ALA A 354 1.88 -5.41 9.90
CA ALA A 354 2.88 -6.11 9.12
C ALA A 354 3.89 -5.13 8.55
N ILE A 355 5.15 -5.54 8.46
CA ILE A 355 6.28 -4.71 8.07
C ILE A 355 7.27 -5.48 7.20
N SER A 356 8.07 -4.73 6.47
CA SER A 356 9.39 -5.18 6.02
C SER A 356 10.37 -4.93 7.14
N HIS A 357 10.93 -5.99 7.72
CA HIS A 357 11.99 -5.89 8.71
C HIS A 357 13.34 -5.99 8.02
N SER A 358 14.15 -4.97 8.11
CA SER A 358 15.49 -4.91 7.52
C SER A 358 16.58 -4.92 8.56
N ILE A 359 17.69 -5.54 8.21
CA ILE A 359 18.93 -5.52 8.99
C ILE A 359 20.04 -4.95 8.12
N TYR A 360 20.63 -3.84 8.54
CA TYR A 360 21.70 -3.13 7.84
C TYR A 360 23.00 -3.15 8.63
N SER A 361 24.11 -3.21 7.91
CA SER A 361 25.46 -2.93 8.43
C SER A 361 26.05 -1.79 7.60
N GLY A 362 26.06 -0.58 8.17
CA GLY A 362 26.31 0.63 7.40
C GLY A 362 25.21 0.85 6.36
N THR A 363 25.57 0.96 5.09
CA THR A 363 24.62 1.07 3.96
C THR A 363 24.26 -0.27 3.32
N ASN A 364 24.84 -1.38 3.79
CA ASN A 364 24.62 -2.71 3.23
C ASN A 364 23.47 -3.42 3.92
N CYS A 365 22.42 -3.71 3.18
CA CYS A 365 21.35 -4.60 3.63
C CYS A 365 21.90 -6.02 3.81
N LYS A 366 21.63 -6.64 4.93
CA LYS A 366 22.04 -8.00 5.27
C LYS A 366 20.89 -8.98 5.21
N LYS A 367 19.70 -8.51 5.54
CA LYS A 367 18.50 -9.33 5.58
C LYS A 367 17.26 -8.45 5.50
N ASN A 368 16.27 -8.91 4.72
CA ASN A 368 14.91 -8.41 4.74
C ASN A 368 13.95 -9.57 4.96
N THR A 369 13.02 -9.40 5.89
CA THR A 369 11.95 -10.37 6.16
C THR A 369 10.62 -9.66 6.29
N VAL A 370 9.56 -10.37 6.00
CA VAL A 370 8.20 -9.92 6.30
C VAL A 370 7.83 -10.45 7.68
N GLU A 371 7.46 -9.54 8.56
CA GLU A 371 7.06 -9.83 9.94
C GLU A 371 5.78 -9.08 10.30
N TYR A 372 5.11 -9.50 11.38
CA TYR A 372 4.05 -8.72 11.99
C TYR A 372 4.13 -8.72 13.51
N ILE A 373 3.46 -7.73 14.09
CA ILE A 373 3.16 -7.63 15.51
C ILE A 373 1.65 -7.49 15.69
N GLU A 374 1.11 -8.15 16.71
CA GLU A 374 -0.31 -8.07 17.05
C GLU A 374 -0.59 -6.95 18.05
N GLY A 375 -1.68 -6.23 17.85
CA GLY A 375 -2.21 -5.24 18.75
C GLY A 375 -3.66 -5.52 19.13
N LYS A 376 -4.04 -5.19 20.37
CA LYS A 376 -5.41 -5.23 20.87
C LYS A 376 -6.01 -3.84 20.85
N ILE A 377 -7.17 -3.73 20.21
CA ILE A 377 -7.98 -2.51 20.17
C ILE A 377 -8.80 -2.48 21.46
N VAL A 378 -8.56 -1.48 22.28
CA VAL A 378 -9.21 -1.32 23.60
C VAL A 378 -9.69 0.12 23.77
N GLU A 379 -10.71 0.35 24.59
CA GLU A 379 -11.13 1.69 24.98
C GLU A 379 -9.99 2.44 25.69
N LYS A 380 -10.00 3.77 25.56
CA LYS A 380 -9.01 4.66 26.21
C LYS A 380 -9.18 4.72 27.70
#